data_3c9204160ac4fbfa875c62abae0f7834
#
_entry.id   3c9204160ac4fbfa875c62abae0f7834
#
_cell.length_a   1.000
_cell.length_b   1.000
_cell.length_c   1.000
_cell.angle_alpha   90.00
_cell.angle_beta   90.00
_cell.angle_gamma   90.00
#
_symmetry.space_group_name_H-M   'P 1'
#
loop_
_entity.id
_entity.type
_entity.pdbx_description
1 polymer ?
#
loop_
_entity_poly.entity_id
_entity_poly.type
_entity_poly.pdbx_seq_one_letter_code
_entity_poly.pdbx_strand_id
1 'polypeptide(L)'
;EHIDAMGMKPFQAFPGQDHRAHVTAHLNFMASNFVRNNPSITAALEKNIMEHISLMAQEQVQLEFQQEFAMLPQMQQAATMNPQAQQQFNQVTQKIEARKAILIAEMTEDFMKEEKAITTQFDHDPLLKLKEREVDLKAMETERKISEDEARINLDRAKMVQAKDLNDRKLEQNEDLANLRADTAIEKSMMSADVKLTSDAMKAR
;
A
#
# COMPACT_ATOMS: atom_id res chain seq x y z
N GLU A 1 4.31 10.08 5.48
CA GLU A 1 2.85 10.09 5.21
C GLU A 1 2.51 10.96 3.99
N HIS A 2 2.94 12.26 3.90
CA HIS A 2 2.64 13.10 2.72
C HIS A 2 3.21 12.52 1.42
N ILE A 3 4.44 12.00 1.45
CA ILE A 3 5.06 11.32 0.30
C ILE A 3 4.31 10.03 -0.04
N ASP A 4 3.86 9.30 0.97
CA ASP A 4 3.08 8.07 0.77
C ASP A 4 1.71 8.37 0.18
N ALA A 5 1.05 9.45 0.64
CA ALA A 5 -0.19 9.93 0.05
C ALA A 5 -0.04 10.31 -1.43
N MET A 6 1.05 11.02 -1.80
CA MET A 6 1.36 11.35 -3.20
C MET A 6 1.67 10.10 -4.04
N GLY A 7 2.34 9.11 -3.45
CA GLY A 7 2.66 7.83 -4.09
C GLY A 7 1.53 6.81 -4.07
N MET A 8 0.33 7.18 -3.60
CA MET A 8 -0.81 6.27 -3.41
C MET A 8 -0.48 5.04 -2.56
N LYS A 9 0.51 5.16 -1.67
CA LYS A 9 0.88 4.12 -0.72
C LYS A 9 -0.01 4.18 0.51
N PRO A 10 -0.38 3.03 1.09
CA PRO A 10 -1.16 3.02 2.33
C PRO A 10 -0.31 3.56 3.49
N PHE A 11 -0.91 4.43 4.28
CA PHE A 11 -0.39 4.93 5.54
C PHE A 11 -1.53 4.97 6.55
N GLN A 12 -1.22 4.81 7.83
CA GLN A 12 -2.21 4.69 8.90
C GLN A 12 -1.71 5.41 10.14
N ALA A 13 -2.65 5.97 10.90
CA ALA A 13 -2.39 6.45 12.24
C ALA A 13 -2.22 5.26 13.21
N PHE A 14 -1.35 5.40 14.20
CA PHE A 14 -1.14 4.38 15.24
C PHE A 14 -1.02 5.03 16.63
N PRO A 15 -1.39 4.30 17.71
CA PRO A 15 -1.35 4.82 19.07
C PRO A 15 0.03 5.35 19.47
N GLY A 16 0.05 6.43 20.24
CA GLY A 16 1.28 7.03 20.77
C GLY A 16 1.95 8.05 19.86
N GLN A 17 1.36 8.36 18.69
CA GLN A 17 1.77 9.51 17.88
C GLN A 17 1.24 10.81 18.49
N ASP A 18 1.89 11.93 18.15
CA ASP A 18 1.28 13.26 18.38
C ASP A 18 0.19 13.51 17.32
N HIS A 19 -0.99 12.92 17.58
CA HIS A 19 -2.12 12.97 16.64
C HIS A 19 -2.52 14.40 16.28
N ARG A 20 -2.46 15.34 17.24
CA ARG A 20 -2.79 16.75 17.00
C ARG A 20 -1.84 17.39 16.01
N ALA A 21 -0.54 17.19 16.19
CA ALA A 21 0.48 17.71 15.28
C ALA A 21 0.35 17.11 13.87
N HIS A 22 0.06 15.81 13.78
CA HIS A 22 -0.18 15.14 12.49
C HIS A 22 -1.38 15.73 11.75
N VAL A 23 -2.52 15.88 12.43
CA VAL A 23 -3.72 16.47 11.83
C VAL A 23 -3.45 17.89 11.34
N THR A 24 -2.82 18.73 12.15
CA THR A 24 -2.47 20.11 11.74
C THR A 24 -1.52 20.11 10.53
N ALA A 25 -0.55 19.21 10.48
CA ALA A 25 0.34 19.06 9.33
C ALA A 25 -0.40 18.63 8.06
N HIS A 26 -1.34 17.69 8.17
CA HIS A 26 -2.17 17.25 7.04
C HIS A 26 -3.09 18.36 6.55
N LEU A 27 -3.74 19.11 7.45
CA LEU A 27 -4.58 20.25 7.08
C LEU A 27 -3.79 21.33 6.32
N ASN A 28 -2.57 21.65 6.77
CA ASN A 28 -1.69 22.58 6.07
C ASN A 28 -1.31 22.08 4.68
N PHE A 29 -1.05 20.79 4.53
CA PHE A 29 -0.72 20.19 3.23
C PHE A 29 -1.95 20.14 2.31
N MET A 30 -3.12 19.85 2.84
CA MET A 30 -4.40 19.84 2.10
C MET A 30 -4.77 21.24 1.59
N ALA A 31 -4.34 22.32 2.27
CA ALA A 31 -4.57 23.68 1.81
C ALA A 31 -3.79 24.05 0.53
N SER A 32 -2.77 23.26 0.14
CA SER A 32 -1.99 23.48 -1.07
C SER A 32 -2.80 23.22 -2.35
N ASN A 33 -2.55 24.01 -3.41
CA ASN A 33 -3.22 23.83 -4.71
C ASN A 33 -2.98 22.45 -5.32
N PHE A 34 -1.80 21.87 -5.08
CA PHE A 34 -1.48 20.54 -5.57
C PHE A 34 -2.45 19.48 -5.02
N VAL A 35 -2.69 19.50 -3.71
CA VAL A 35 -3.60 18.53 -3.06
C VAL A 35 -5.04 18.84 -3.41
N ARG A 36 -5.46 20.10 -3.36
CA ARG A 36 -6.83 20.52 -3.72
C ARG A 36 -7.24 20.11 -5.15
N ASN A 37 -6.29 20.07 -6.08
CA ASN A 37 -6.53 19.63 -7.44
C ASN A 37 -6.39 18.11 -7.62
N ASN A 38 -6.11 17.36 -6.55
CA ASN A 38 -5.89 15.90 -6.61
C ASN A 38 -6.82 15.15 -5.64
N PRO A 39 -8.06 14.81 -6.07
CA PRO A 39 -9.07 14.23 -5.19
C PRO A 39 -8.64 12.95 -4.48
N SER A 40 -7.79 12.14 -5.11
CA SER A 40 -7.31 10.88 -4.52
C SER A 40 -6.39 11.13 -3.34
N ILE A 41 -5.51 12.15 -3.43
CA ILE A 41 -4.62 12.54 -2.33
C ILE A 41 -5.43 13.16 -1.20
N THR A 42 -6.38 14.04 -1.53
CA THR A 42 -7.30 14.64 -0.56
C THR A 42 -8.04 13.55 0.23
N ALA A 43 -8.66 12.59 -0.45
CA ALA A 43 -9.39 11.50 0.21
C ALA A 43 -8.50 10.62 1.11
N ALA A 44 -7.24 10.37 0.70
CA ALA A 44 -6.30 9.61 1.52
C ALA A 44 -5.91 10.37 2.80
N LEU A 45 -5.70 11.69 2.71
CA LEU A 45 -5.38 12.54 3.86
C LEU A 45 -6.59 12.70 4.79
N GLU A 46 -7.79 12.93 4.26
CA GLU A 46 -9.04 12.99 5.03
C GLU A 46 -9.26 11.71 5.84
N LYS A 47 -9.08 10.56 5.20
CA LYS A 47 -9.17 9.26 5.88
C LYS A 47 -8.18 9.17 7.04
N ASN A 48 -6.93 9.55 6.82
CA ASN A 48 -5.90 9.49 7.86
C ASN A 48 -6.16 10.49 9.00
N ILE A 49 -6.64 11.70 8.69
CA ILE A 49 -7.11 12.66 9.70
C ILE A 49 -8.19 12.04 10.58
N MET A 50 -9.17 11.36 10.00
CA MET A 50 -10.24 10.69 10.76
C MET A 50 -9.70 9.54 11.64
N GLU A 51 -8.67 8.83 11.19
CA GLU A 51 -7.97 7.82 12.01
C GLU A 51 -7.29 8.47 13.22
N HIS A 52 -6.58 9.60 13.04
CA HIS A 52 -5.98 10.35 14.14
C HIS A 52 -7.03 10.89 15.12
N ILE A 53 -8.13 11.45 14.64
CA ILE A 53 -9.25 11.93 15.47
C ILE A 53 -9.84 10.78 16.30
N SER A 54 -10.03 9.61 15.69
CA SER A 54 -10.56 8.43 16.37
C SER A 54 -9.63 7.94 17.49
N LEU A 55 -8.32 8.00 17.28
CA LEU A 55 -7.32 7.63 18.29
C LEU A 55 -7.27 8.66 19.42
N MET A 56 -7.28 9.97 19.12
CA MET A 56 -7.38 11.03 20.16
C MET A 56 -8.62 10.87 21.02
N ALA A 57 -9.77 10.64 20.38
CA ALA A 57 -11.02 10.42 21.11
C ALA A 57 -10.95 9.16 22.00
N GLN A 58 -10.31 8.10 21.51
CA GLN A 58 -10.10 6.89 22.30
C GLN A 58 -9.18 7.14 23.50
N GLU A 59 -8.06 7.83 23.32
CA GLU A 59 -7.14 8.19 24.40
C GLU A 59 -7.84 9.07 25.45
N GLN A 60 -8.62 10.06 25.00
CA GLN A 60 -9.38 10.92 25.89
C GLN A 60 -10.44 10.15 26.70
N VAL A 61 -11.18 9.24 26.06
CA VAL A 61 -12.15 8.38 26.74
C VAL A 61 -11.47 7.46 27.74
N GLN A 62 -10.30 6.93 27.43
CA GLN A 62 -9.53 6.10 28.38
C GLN A 62 -9.12 6.88 29.63
N LEU A 63 -8.80 8.16 29.47
CA LEU A 63 -8.51 9.05 30.61
C LEU A 63 -9.77 9.37 31.42
N GLU A 64 -10.89 9.71 30.76
CA GLU A 64 -12.15 10.06 31.42
C GLU A 64 -12.78 8.88 32.16
N PHE A 65 -12.67 7.67 31.62
CA PHE A 65 -13.26 6.42 32.15
C PHE A 65 -12.23 5.42 32.69
N GLN A 66 -11.11 5.90 33.21
CA GLN A 66 -10.00 5.04 33.62
C GLN A 66 -10.43 3.97 34.67
N GLN A 67 -11.34 4.30 35.60
CA GLN A 67 -11.83 3.37 36.61
C GLN A 67 -12.74 2.30 35.97
N GLU A 68 -13.64 2.71 35.10
CA GLU A 68 -14.54 1.82 34.37
C GLU A 68 -13.72 0.84 33.52
N PHE A 69 -12.72 1.32 32.77
CA PHE A 69 -11.83 0.45 31.99
C PHE A 69 -11.10 -0.58 32.84
N ALA A 70 -10.65 -0.21 34.03
CA ALA A 70 -9.99 -1.13 34.94
C ALA A 70 -10.95 -2.23 35.46
N MET A 71 -12.27 -1.94 35.54
CA MET A 71 -13.28 -2.88 36.00
C MET A 71 -13.92 -3.72 34.88
N LEU A 72 -13.78 -3.31 33.63
CA LEU A 72 -14.40 -4.00 32.48
C LEU A 72 -14.12 -5.51 32.42
N PRO A 73 -12.89 -6.01 32.65
CA PRO A 73 -12.62 -7.45 32.61
C PRO A 73 -13.41 -8.24 33.67
N GLN A 74 -13.52 -7.68 34.89
CA GLN A 74 -14.30 -8.29 35.98
C GLN A 74 -15.79 -8.25 35.68
N MET A 75 -16.28 -7.11 35.18
CA MET A 75 -17.69 -6.97 34.76
C MET A 75 -18.06 -7.92 33.64
N GLN A 76 -17.15 -8.12 32.69
CA GLN A 76 -17.36 -9.08 31.58
C GLN A 76 -17.46 -10.51 32.10
N GLN A 77 -16.62 -10.92 33.04
CA GLN A 77 -16.72 -12.23 33.67
C GLN A 77 -18.04 -12.40 34.44
N ALA A 78 -18.43 -11.40 35.24
CA ALA A 78 -19.69 -11.43 35.97
C ALA A 78 -20.93 -11.47 35.01
N ALA A 79 -20.84 -10.79 33.89
CA ALA A 79 -21.89 -10.74 32.87
C ALA A 79 -22.18 -12.11 32.24
N THR A 80 -21.21 -13.03 32.19
CA THR A 80 -21.42 -14.39 31.68
C THR A 80 -22.27 -15.26 32.62
N MET A 81 -22.34 -14.89 33.90
CA MET A 81 -22.99 -15.69 34.94
C MET A 81 -24.31 -15.08 35.46
N ASN A 82 -24.51 -13.77 35.26
CA ASN A 82 -25.66 -13.06 35.84
C ASN A 82 -26.24 -12.05 34.86
N PRO A 83 -27.56 -12.16 34.50
CA PRO A 83 -28.23 -11.21 33.60
C PRO A 83 -28.20 -9.75 34.07
N GLN A 84 -28.23 -9.50 35.39
CA GLN A 84 -28.11 -8.12 35.90
C GLN A 84 -26.69 -7.55 35.70
N ALA A 85 -25.65 -8.36 35.88
CA ALA A 85 -24.27 -7.96 35.59
C ALA A 85 -24.06 -7.69 34.11
N GLN A 86 -24.71 -8.47 33.24
CA GLN A 86 -24.70 -8.23 31.80
C GLN A 86 -25.33 -6.88 31.43
N GLN A 87 -26.44 -6.52 32.04
CA GLN A 87 -27.08 -5.21 31.82
C GLN A 87 -26.14 -4.07 32.27
N GLN A 88 -25.49 -4.19 33.42
CA GLN A 88 -24.52 -3.19 33.89
C GLN A 88 -23.32 -3.07 32.96
N PHE A 89 -22.74 -4.18 32.52
CA PHE A 89 -21.66 -4.20 31.55
C PHE A 89 -22.04 -3.49 30.26
N ASN A 90 -23.23 -3.82 29.70
CA ASN A 90 -23.73 -3.19 28.48
C ASN A 90 -23.94 -1.68 28.67
N GLN A 91 -24.48 -1.24 29.81
CA GLN A 91 -24.68 0.18 30.10
C GLN A 91 -23.35 0.95 30.15
N VAL A 92 -22.34 0.40 30.83
CA VAL A 92 -21.00 1.03 30.93
C VAL A 92 -20.35 1.10 29.55
N THR A 93 -20.36 0.00 28.80
CA THR A 93 -19.81 -0.05 27.44
C THR A 93 -20.51 0.95 26.52
N GLN A 94 -21.84 1.00 26.56
CA GLN A 94 -22.63 1.95 25.78
C GLN A 94 -22.32 3.41 26.14
N LYS A 95 -22.12 3.71 27.44
CA LYS A 95 -21.73 5.05 27.89
C LYS A 95 -20.35 5.46 27.37
N ILE A 96 -19.39 4.54 27.39
CA ILE A 96 -18.05 4.74 26.86
C ILE A 96 -18.10 5.01 25.34
N GLU A 97 -18.80 4.17 24.58
CA GLU A 97 -18.94 4.32 23.14
C GLU A 97 -19.69 5.60 22.75
N ALA A 98 -20.74 5.95 23.47
CA ALA A 98 -21.46 7.22 23.26
C ALA A 98 -20.56 8.43 23.49
N ARG A 99 -19.75 8.43 24.56
CA ARG A 99 -18.79 9.52 24.82
C ARG A 99 -17.72 9.61 23.76
N LYS A 100 -17.19 8.46 23.29
CA LYS A 100 -16.25 8.40 22.18
C LYS A 100 -16.82 9.02 20.91
N ALA A 101 -18.06 8.69 20.57
CA ALA A 101 -18.73 9.23 19.40
C ALA A 101 -18.91 10.77 19.51
N ILE A 102 -19.26 11.27 20.69
CA ILE A 102 -19.38 12.71 20.95
C ILE A 102 -18.01 13.39 20.77
N LEU A 103 -16.94 12.85 21.34
CA LEU A 103 -15.60 13.40 21.21
C LEU A 103 -15.12 13.43 19.75
N ILE A 104 -15.38 12.37 18.99
CA ILE A 104 -15.07 12.34 17.56
C ILE A 104 -15.79 13.49 16.83
N ALA A 105 -17.08 13.70 17.12
CA ALA A 105 -17.85 14.77 16.51
C ALA A 105 -17.33 16.17 16.89
N GLU A 106 -17.05 16.41 18.19
CA GLU A 106 -16.50 17.67 18.71
C GLU A 106 -15.13 17.96 18.06
N MET A 107 -14.22 16.99 18.05
CA MET A 107 -12.90 17.13 17.46
C MET A 107 -12.97 17.35 15.93
N THR A 108 -13.87 16.64 15.24
CA THR A 108 -14.06 16.82 13.80
C THR A 108 -14.54 18.25 13.49
N GLU A 109 -15.49 18.77 14.28
CA GLU A 109 -15.97 20.15 14.11
C GLU A 109 -14.84 21.17 14.31
N ASP A 110 -14.01 20.97 15.33
CA ASP A 110 -12.89 21.87 15.62
C ASP A 110 -11.83 21.85 14.50
N PHE A 111 -11.53 20.65 13.94
CA PHE A 111 -10.62 20.55 12.81
C PHE A 111 -11.19 21.13 11.51
N MET A 112 -12.49 21.02 11.27
CA MET A 112 -13.13 21.71 10.14
C MET A 112 -13.04 23.24 10.25
N LYS A 113 -13.13 23.78 11.47
CA LYS A 113 -12.91 25.21 11.72
C LYS A 113 -11.45 25.60 11.45
N GLU A 114 -10.50 24.78 11.91
CA GLU A 114 -9.06 24.97 11.70
C GLU A 114 -8.71 24.91 10.20
N GLU A 115 -9.21 23.92 9.47
CA GLU A 115 -9.06 23.79 8.02
C GLU A 115 -9.52 25.06 7.28
N LYS A 116 -10.72 25.55 7.62
CA LYS A 116 -11.25 26.79 7.02
C LYS A 116 -10.37 28.00 7.34
N ALA A 117 -9.85 28.10 8.55
CA ALA A 117 -8.96 29.18 8.94
C ALA A 117 -7.64 29.14 8.17
N ILE A 118 -7.02 27.95 8.07
CA ILE A 118 -5.79 27.72 7.31
C ILE A 118 -6.01 28.06 5.83
N THR A 119 -7.08 27.55 5.21
CA THR A 119 -7.40 27.83 3.81
C THR A 119 -7.59 29.34 3.55
N THR A 120 -8.30 30.04 4.43
CA THR A 120 -8.50 31.50 4.33
C THR A 120 -7.17 32.25 4.46
N GLN A 121 -6.29 31.80 5.37
CA GLN A 121 -4.97 32.40 5.55
C GLN A 121 -4.09 32.20 4.31
N PHE A 122 -4.08 31.01 3.72
CA PHE A 122 -3.36 30.73 2.47
C PHE A 122 -3.83 31.63 1.32
N ASP A 123 -5.12 31.88 1.22
CA ASP A 123 -5.68 32.72 0.15
C ASP A 123 -5.30 34.20 0.27
N HIS A 124 -4.96 34.69 1.46
CA HIS A 124 -4.68 36.12 1.73
C HIS A 124 -3.21 36.47 1.98
N ASP A 125 -2.35 35.49 2.33
CA ASP A 125 -0.93 35.77 2.66
C ASP A 125 -0.01 35.51 1.46
N PRO A 126 0.69 36.54 0.94
CA PRO A 126 1.62 36.43 -0.18
C PRO A 126 2.81 35.50 0.13
N LEU A 127 3.28 35.44 1.39
CA LEU A 127 4.39 34.57 1.80
C LEU A 127 3.95 33.09 1.83
N LEU A 128 2.73 32.83 2.28
CA LEU A 128 2.15 31.50 2.23
C LEU A 128 1.95 31.03 0.79
N LYS A 129 1.52 31.90 -0.12
CA LYS A 129 1.44 31.60 -1.56
C LYS A 129 2.79 31.27 -2.19
N LEU A 130 3.87 31.89 -1.74
CA LEU A 130 5.23 31.54 -2.20
C LEU A 130 5.66 30.18 -1.67
N LYS A 131 5.40 29.88 -0.40
CA LYS A 131 5.65 28.56 0.18
C LYS A 131 4.80 27.48 -0.48
N GLU A 132 3.56 27.77 -0.79
CA GLU A 132 2.66 26.90 -1.55
C GLU A 132 3.28 26.52 -2.90
N ARG A 133 3.75 27.52 -3.68
CA ARG A 133 4.43 27.23 -4.95
C ARG A 133 5.66 26.34 -4.77
N GLU A 134 6.42 26.52 -3.70
CA GLU A 134 7.57 25.67 -3.40
C GLU A 134 7.13 24.22 -3.10
N VAL A 135 6.05 24.03 -2.35
CA VAL A 135 5.45 22.72 -2.05
C VAL A 135 4.93 22.09 -3.33
N ASP A 136 4.19 22.84 -4.16
CA ASP A 136 3.66 22.38 -5.44
C ASP A 136 4.80 21.92 -6.38
N LEU A 137 5.87 22.70 -6.48
CA LEU A 137 7.04 22.34 -7.29
C LEU A 137 7.72 21.05 -6.78
N LYS A 138 7.89 20.91 -5.48
CA LYS A 138 8.46 19.70 -4.88
C LYS A 138 7.55 18.48 -5.08
N ALA A 139 6.24 18.67 -4.98
CA ALA A 139 5.26 17.63 -5.23
C ALA A 139 5.31 17.16 -6.70
N MET A 140 5.31 18.09 -7.66
CA MET A 140 5.44 17.79 -9.09
C MET A 140 6.78 17.08 -9.40
N GLU A 141 7.88 17.51 -8.78
CA GLU A 141 9.18 16.84 -8.95
C GLU A 141 9.16 15.40 -8.40
N THR A 142 8.48 15.19 -7.28
CA THR A 142 8.33 13.85 -6.68
C THR A 142 7.47 12.95 -7.57
N GLU A 143 6.37 13.47 -8.10
CA GLU A 143 5.50 12.74 -9.02
C GLU A 143 6.24 12.36 -10.32
N ARG A 144 7.04 13.30 -10.87
CA ARG A 144 7.89 13.01 -12.02
C ARG A 144 8.89 11.89 -11.73
N LYS A 145 9.56 11.91 -10.56
CA LYS A 145 10.51 10.85 -10.15
C LYS A 145 9.81 9.49 -10.02
N ILE A 146 8.62 9.46 -9.42
CA ILE A 146 7.83 8.22 -9.31
C ILE A 146 7.50 7.68 -10.70
N SER A 147 7.03 8.53 -11.62
CA SER A 147 6.72 8.14 -13.01
C SER A 147 7.96 7.66 -13.77
N GLU A 148 9.11 8.31 -13.60
CA GLU A 148 10.38 7.89 -14.20
C GLU A 148 10.84 6.52 -13.65
N ASP A 149 10.71 6.28 -12.35
CA ASP A 149 11.05 5.00 -11.73
C ASP A 149 10.12 3.87 -12.19
N GLU A 150 8.81 4.13 -12.30
CA GLU A 150 7.85 3.17 -12.85
C GLU A 150 8.16 2.82 -14.31
N ALA A 151 8.46 3.82 -15.12
CA ALA A 151 8.87 3.61 -16.53
C ALA A 151 10.14 2.77 -16.62
N ARG A 152 11.13 3.01 -15.75
CA ARG A 152 12.36 2.23 -15.66
C ARG A 152 12.10 0.78 -15.25
N ILE A 153 11.27 0.55 -14.25
CA ILE A 153 10.89 -0.80 -13.80
C ILE A 153 10.18 -1.55 -14.93
N ASN A 154 9.28 -0.90 -15.66
CA ASN A 154 8.57 -1.51 -16.77
C ASN A 154 9.51 -1.85 -17.92
N LEU A 155 10.48 -0.98 -18.24
CA LEU A 155 11.52 -1.23 -19.22
C LEU A 155 12.40 -2.44 -18.84
N ASP A 156 12.80 -2.52 -17.59
CA ASP A 156 13.64 -3.62 -17.11
C ASP A 156 12.86 -4.96 -17.11
N ARG A 157 11.57 -4.95 -16.77
CA ARG A 157 10.69 -6.11 -16.94
C ARG A 157 10.58 -6.55 -18.40
N ALA A 158 10.40 -5.61 -19.32
CA ALA A 158 10.35 -5.92 -20.76
C ALA A 158 11.67 -6.54 -21.26
N LYS A 159 12.83 -6.02 -20.82
CA LYS A 159 14.14 -6.61 -21.14
C LYS A 159 14.30 -8.04 -20.60
N MET A 160 13.83 -8.28 -19.35
CA MET A 160 13.88 -9.62 -18.77
C MET A 160 13.02 -10.63 -19.55
N VAL A 161 11.83 -10.22 -19.98
CA VAL A 161 10.96 -11.07 -20.81
C VAL A 161 11.63 -11.38 -22.16
N GLN A 162 12.17 -10.37 -22.83
CA GLN A 162 12.90 -10.59 -24.09
C GLN A 162 14.12 -11.49 -23.94
N ALA A 163 14.89 -11.32 -22.85
CA ALA A 163 16.04 -12.17 -22.56
C ALA A 163 15.62 -13.63 -22.32
N LYS A 164 14.49 -13.84 -21.64
CA LYS A 164 13.92 -15.18 -21.44
C LYS A 164 13.50 -15.81 -22.76
N ASP A 165 12.74 -15.09 -23.59
CA ASP A 165 12.29 -15.59 -24.89
C ASP A 165 13.47 -15.95 -25.80
N LEU A 166 14.54 -15.14 -25.80
CA LEU A 166 15.77 -15.45 -26.55
C LEU A 166 16.47 -16.70 -26.04
N ASN A 167 16.48 -16.92 -24.73
CA ASN A 167 17.08 -18.09 -24.12
C ASN A 167 16.27 -19.35 -24.42
N ASP A 168 14.94 -19.26 -24.35
CA ASP A 168 14.04 -20.35 -24.66
C ASP A 168 14.17 -20.78 -26.14
N ARG A 169 14.24 -19.82 -27.08
CA ARG A 169 14.51 -20.11 -28.51
C ARG A 169 15.87 -20.77 -28.76
N LYS A 170 16.91 -20.36 -27.99
CA LYS A 170 18.23 -21.03 -28.08
C LYS A 170 18.21 -22.45 -27.57
N LEU A 171 17.43 -22.73 -26.52
CA LEU A 171 17.24 -24.08 -26.02
C LEU A 171 16.52 -24.95 -27.06
N GLU A 172 15.42 -24.48 -27.63
CA GLU A 172 14.72 -25.19 -28.70
C GLU A 172 15.64 -25.50 -29.91
N GLN A 173 16.41 -24.51 -30.37
CA GLN A 173 17.36 -24.72 -31.47
C GLN A 173 18.45 -25.74 -31.13
N ASN A 174 18.93 -25.76 -29.89
CA ASN A 174 19.91 -26.71 -29.44
C ASN A 174 19.32 -28.13 -29.35
N GLU A 175 18.08 -28.28 -28.90
CA GLU A 175 17.35 -29.54 -28.88
C GLU A 175 17.11 -30.09 -30.31
N ASP A 176 16.68 -29.22 -31.22
CA ASP A 176 16.50 -29.59 -32.63
C ASP A 176 17.80 -30.05 -33.30
N LEU A 177 18.90 -29.35 -33.02
CA LEU A 177 20.24 -29.76 -33.51
C LEU A 177 20.73 -31.06 -32.87
N ALA A 178 20.41 -31.30 -31.62
CA ALA A 178 20.75 -32.58 -30.94
C ALA A 178 19.97 -33.75 -31.53
N ASN A 179 18.68 -33.56 -31.80
CA ASN A 179 17.81 -34.56 -32.44
C ASN A 179 18.28 -34.86 -33.86
N LEU A 180 18.59 -33.83 -34.67
CA LEU A 180 19.11 -34.01 -36.04
C LEU A 180 20.45 -34.80 -36.03
N ARG A 181 21.33 -34.51 -35.06
CA ARG A 181 22.60 -35.29 -34.92
C ARG A 181 22.36 -36.74 -34.51
N ALA A 182 21.37 -36.99 -33.67
CA ALA A 182 21.01 -38.35 -33.26
C ALA A 182 20.44 -39.12 -34.47
N ASP A 183 19.55 -38.54 -35.25
CA ASP A 183 18.97 -39.15 -36.46
C ASP A 183 20.05 -39.46 -37.50
N THR A 184 20.95 -38.52 -37.77
CA THR A 184 22.07 -38.72 -38.68
C THR A 184 23.04 -39.80 -38.20
N ALA A 185 23.23 -39.96 -36.88
CA ALA A 185 24.05 -41.05 -36.33
C ALA A 185 23.37 -42.42 -36.48
N ILE A 186 22.06 -42.48 -36.34
CA ILE A 186 21.25 -43.69 -36.54
C ILE A 186 21.30 -44.11 -38.02
N GLU A 187 21.07 -43.15 -38.94
CA GLU A 187 21.18 -43.45 -40.39
C GLU A 187 22.55 -43.95 -40.81
N LYS A 188 23.64 -43.35 -40.34
CA LYS A 188 25.01 -43.83 -40.58
C LYS A 188 25.23 -45.20 -40.00
N SER A 189 24.69 -45.53 -38.83
CA SER A 189 24.82 -46.86 -38.26
C SER A 189 24.06 -47.91 -39.09
N MET A 190 22.87 -47.61 -39.58
CA MET A 190 22.07 -48.44 -40.43
C MET A 190 22.76 -48.69 -41.80
N MET A 191 23.25 -47.65 -42.43
CA MET A 191 24.01 -47.78 -43.68
C MET A 191 25.27 -48.61 -43.50
N SER A 192 25.99 -48.48 -42.38
CA SER A 192 27.16 -49.30 -42.10
C SER A 192 26.82 -50.75 -41.82
N ALA A 193 25.67 -51.04 -41.23
CA ALA A 193 25.18 -52.43 -41.04
C ALA A 193 24.79 -53.06 -42.35
N ASP A 194 24.12 -52.35 -43.25
CA ASP A 194 23.72 -52.81 -44.60
C ASP A 194 24.95 -53.13 -45.45
N VAL A 195 25.97 -52.28 -45.41
CA VAL A 195 27.22 -52.48 -46.14
C VAL A 195 27.96 -53.72 -45.61
N LYS A 196 27.93 -53.98 -44.30
CA LYS A 196 28.49 -55.22 -43.70
C LYS A 196 27.73 -56.45 -44.13
N LEU A 197 26.41 -56.45 -44.09
CA LEU A 197 25.54 -57.51 -44.51
C LEU A 197 25.74 -57.88 -45.99
N THR A 198 25.83 -56.90 -46.89
CA THR A 198 26.08 -57.10 -48.30
C THR A 198 27.51 -57.63 -48.58
N SER A 199 28.50 -57.12 -47.82
CA SER A 199 29.89 -57.65 -47.90
C SER A 199 30.03 -59.11 -47.45
N ASP A 200 29.36 -59.45 -46.34
CA ASP A 200 29.38 -60.81 -45.83
C ASP A 200 28.59 -61.77 -46.71
N ALA A 201 27.51 -61.39 -47.36
CA ALA A 201 26.78 -62.16 -48.35
C ALA A 201 27.59 -62.37 -49.65
N MET A 202 28.46 -61.43 -50.02
CA MET A 202 29.37 -61.62 -51.18
C MET A 202 30.55 -62.54 -50.88
N LYS A 203 30.99 -62.64 -49.65
CA LYS A 203 32.09 -63.59 -49.25
C LYS A 203 31.62 -65.01 -49.03
N ALA A 204 30.35 -65.27 -48.90
CA ALA A 204 29.76 -66.60 -48.73
C ALA A 204 29.34 -67.27 -50.04
N ARG A 205 29.60 -66.66 -51.17
CA ARG A 205 29.44 -67.20 -52.51
C ARG A 205 30.84 -67.53 -53.09
#